data_fe102170e7345ab4ecb2d960c20f6383
#
_entry.id   fe102170e7345ab4ecb2d960c20f6383
#
_cell.length_a   1.000
_cell.length_b   1.000
_cell.length_c   1.000
_cell.angle_alpha   90.00
_cell.angle_beta   90.00
_cell.angle_gamma   90.00
#
_symmetry.space_group_name_H-M   'P 1'
#
loop_
_entity.id
_entity.type
_entity.pdbx_description
1 polymer ?
#
loop_
_entity_poly.entity_id
_entity_poly.type
_entity_poly.pdbx_seq_one_letter_code
_entity_poly.pdbx_strand_id
1 'polypeptide(L)'
;MASIVTCSQQGSQLNIAIAGRFDFSILQDFRNAYTLDINAPIDSVLIDLTSSEHMDSSGMGLLLTLKKELQLDAGCVELVNCRPHIRDALLAARLDHFF
;
A
#
# COMPACT_ATOMS: atom_id res chain seq x y z
N MET A 1 6.84 7.98 16.87
CA MET A 1 5.47 8.31 16.48
C MET A 1 4.81 7.10 15.87
N ALA A 2 3.55 6.89 16.19
CA ALA A 2 2.80 5.80 15.63
C ALA A 2 2.46 6.09 14.16
N SER A 3 2.58 5.08 13.31
CA SER A 3 2.10 5.16 11.93
C SER A 3 0.59 4.96 11.90
N ILE A 4 -0.08 5.59 10.95
CA ILE A 4 -1.53 5.54 10.83
C ILE A 4 -1.90 5.02 9.45
N VAL A 5 -2.79 4.01 9.42
CA VAL A 5 -3.36 3.48 8.19
C VAL A 5 -4.84 3.82 8.18
N THR A 6 -5.28 4.50 7.13
CA THR A 6 -6.69 4.80 6.91
C THR A 6 -7.13 4.22 5.58
N CYS A 7 -8.38 3.82 5.47
CA CYS A 7 -8.89 3.26 4.23
C CYS A 7 -10.31 3.70 3.96
N SER A 8 -10.68 3.67 2.69
CA SER A 8 -12.04 3.89 2.22
C SER A 8 -12.26 3.05 0.97
N GLN A 9 -13.49 2.68 0.70
CA GLN A 9 -13.81 1.90 -0.48
C GLN A 9 -14.86 2.63 -1.33
N GLN A 10 -14.59 2.67 -2.62
CA GLN A 10 -15.51 3.24 -3.61
C GLN A 10 -15.77 2.17 -4.68
N GLY A 11 -16.92 1.49 -4.58
CA GLY A 11 -17.20 0.36 -5.45
C GLY A 11 -16.18 -0.75 -5.26
N SER A 12 -15.49 -1.14 -6.33
CA SER A 12 -14.46 -2.18 -6.31
C SER A 12 -13.05 -1.62 -6.10
N GLN A 13 -12.91 -0.31 -5.87
CA GLN A 13 -11.62 0.31 -5.60
C GLN A 13 -11.44 0.56 -4.11
N LEU A 14 -10.34 0.06 -3.57
CA LEU A 14 -9.92 0.31 -2.20
C LEU A 14 -8.87 1.41 -2.18
N ASN A 15 -9.07 2.42 -1.36
CA ASN A 15 -8.11 3.50 -1.16
C ASN A 15 -7.50 3.36 0.23
N ILE A 16 -6.17 3.27 0.29
CA ILE A 16 -5.44 3.15 1.54
C ILE A 16 -4.45 4.30 1.63
N ALA A 17 -4.48 5.05 2.74
CA ALA A 17 -3.52 6.10 3.00
C ALA A 17 -2.67 5.73 4.20
N ILE A 18 -1.36 5.93 4.09
CA ILE A 18 -0.40 5.57 5.12
C ILE A 18 0.38 6.82 5.53
N ALA A 19 0.34 7.13 6.83
CA ALA A 19 1.07 8.25 7.40
C ALA A 19 2.18 7.71 8.31
N GLY A 20 3.35 8.37 8.27
CA GLY A 20 4.49 7.99 9.07
C GLY A 20 5.37 6.96 8.38
N ARG A 21 5.80 5.95 9.12
CA ARG A 21 6.71 4.93 8.60
C ARG A 21 5.91 3.78 7.99
N PHE A 22 6.27 3.43 6.77
CA PHE A 22 5.70 2.27 6.08
C PHE A 22 6.66 1.10 6.25
N ASP A 23 6.53 0.39 7.34
CA ASP A 23 7.36 -0.75 7.67
C ASP A 23 6.51 -1.86 8.32
N PHE A 24 7.16 -2.88 8.85
CA PHE A 24 6.48 -4.03 9.43
C PHE A 24 5.60 -3.66 10.64
N SER A 25 5.83 -2.52 11.28
CA SER A 25 5.04 -2.10 12.44
C SER A 25 3.56 -1.89 12.12
N ILE A 26 3.22 -1.62 10.85
CA ILE A 26 1.84 -1.42 10.42
C ILE A 26 1.19 -2.67 9.83
N LEU A 27 1.86 -3.83 9.94
CA LEU A 27 1.37 -5.07 9.30
C LEU A 27 -0.10 -5.35 9.61
N GLN A 28 -0.48 -5.32 10.88
CA GLN A 28 -1.84 -5.68 11.29
C GLN A 28 -2.87 -4.67 10.76
N ASP A 29 -2.59 -3.39 10.93
CA ASP A 29 -3.51 -2.33 10.47
C ASP A 29 -3.62 -2.32 8.95
N PHE A 30 -2.50 -2.52 8.25
CA PHE A 30 -2.49 -2.57 6.80
C PHE A 30 -3.30 -3.76 6.28
N ARG A 31 -3.09 -4.92 6.87
CA ARG A 31 -3.81 -6.13 6.49
C ARG A 31 -5.31 -6.01 6.79
N ASN A 32 -5.67 -5.43 7.93
CA ASN A 32 -7.07 -5.20 8.28
C ASN A 32 -7.76 -4.30 7.27
N ALA A 33 -7.04 -3.33 6.70
CA ALA A 33 -7.61 -2.40 5.73
C ALA A 33 -8.16 -3.11 4.49
N TYR A 34 -7.55 -4.22 4.06
CA TYR A 34 -8.01 -4.94 2.88
C TYR A 34 -8.66 -6.29 3.20
N THR A 35 -8.80 -6.65 4.48
CA THR A 35 -9.46 -7.91 4.85
C THR A 35 -10.71 -7.70 5.68
N LEU A 36 -10.70 -6.77 6.63
CA LEU A 36 -11.82 -6.58 7.56
C LEU A 36 -12.73 -5.43 7.18
N ASP A 37 -12.18 -4.39 6.57
CA ASP A 37 -12.90 -3.14 6.31
C ASP A 37 -13.49 -3.05 4.90
N ILE A 38 -13.46 -4.14 4.15
CA ILE A 38 -13.99 -4.16 2.79
C ILE A 38 -15.49 -4.47 2.79
N ASN A 39 -16.24 -3.79 1.90
CA ASN A 39 -17.70 -3.94 1.75
C ASN A 39 -18.08 -4.70 0.51
N ALA A 40 -17.16 -4.88 -0.43
CA ALA A 40 -17.42 -5.52 -1.72
C ALA A 40 -16.10 -6.08 -2.26
N PRO A 41 -16.16 -7.00 -3.23
CA PRO A 41 -14.94 -7.48 -3.87
C PRO A 41 -14.10 -6.34 -4.44
N ILE A 42 -12.77 -6.46 -4.30
CA ILE A 42 -11.82 -5.44 -4.70
C ILE A 42 -11.12 -5.90 -5.97
N ASP A 43 -11.10 -5.03 -7.00
CA ASP A 43 -10.36 -5.28 -8.23
C ASP A 43 -9.24 -4.27 -8.46
N SER A 44 -9.18 -3.21 -7.67
CA SER A 44 -8.09 -2.23 -7.74
C SER A 44 -7.84 -1.60 -6.38
N VAL A 45 -6.58 -1.20 -6.15
CA VAL A 45 -6.17 -0.56 -4.90
C VAL A 45 -5.34 0.67 -5.24
N LEU A 46 -5.64 1.77 -4.57
CA LEU A 46 -4.85 2.99 -4.64
C LEU A 46 -4.23 3.24 -3.28
N ILE A 47 -2.91 3.31 -3.24
CA ILE A 47 -2.14 3.55 -2.02
C ILE A 47 -1.62 4.98 -2.05
N ASP A 48 -2.12 5.81 -1.15
CA ASP A 48 -1.70 7.21 -1.05
C ASP A 48 -0.57 7.33 -0.03
N LEU A 49 0.59 7.75 -0.51
CA LEU A 49 1.80 7.87 0.29
C LEU A 49 2.17 9.34 0.59
N THR A 50 1.21 10.24 0.44
CA THR A 50 1.44 11.69 0.70
C THR A 50 2.09 11.91 2.06
N SER A 51 1.59 11.25 3.09
CA SER A 51 2.06 11.43 4.46
C SER A 51 3.05 10.35 4.92
N SER A 52 3.46 9.48 4.02
CA SER A 52 4.49 8.47 4.33
C SER A 52 5.86 9.11 4.30
N GLU A 53 6.58 9.03 5.42
CA GLU A 53 7.88 9.66 5.56
C GLU A 53 9.01 8.72 5.17
N HIS A 54 8.81 7.41 5.32
CA HIS A 54 9.83 6.41 5.10
C HIS A 54 9.21 5.08 4.72
N MET A 55 9.89 4.35 3.85
CA MET A 55 9.54 2.97 3.50
C MET A 55 10.80 2.14 3.44
N ASP A 56 10.81 1.01 4.12
CA ASP A 56 11.92 0.06 4.05
C ASP A 56 11.50 -1.21 3.28
N SER A 57 12.37 -2.22 3.25
CA SER A 57 12.08 -3.46 2.54
C SER A 57 10.88 -4.21 3.12
N SER A 58 10.61 -4.07 4.42
CA SER A 58 9.43 -4.71 5.01
C SER A 58 8.14 -4.04 4.54
N GLY A 59 8.13 -2.72 4.36
CA GLY A 59 6.99 -2.00 3.77
C GLY A 59 6.74 -2.44 2.33
N MET A 60 7.80 -2.59 1.56
CA MET A 60 7.69 -3.11 0.19
C MET A 60 7.09 -4.52 0.18
N GLY A 61 7.51 -5.37 1.13
CA GLY A 61 6.96 -6.70 1.29
C GLY A 61 5.47 -6.69 1.58
N LEU A 62 5.00 -5.71 2.37
CA LEU A 62 3.57 -5.57 2.65
C LEU A 62 2.78 -5.24 1.39
N LEU A 63 3.31 -4.41 0.51
CA LEU A 63 2.67 -4.08 -0.78
C LEU A 63 2.56 -5.31 -1.67
N LEU A 64 3.64 -6.09 -1.77
CA LEU A 64 3.64 -7.31 -2.55
C LEU A 64 2.66 -8.34 -1.99
N THR A 65 2.59 -8.45 -0.67
CA THR A 65 1.66 -9.36 0.00
C THR A 65 0.21 -8.96 -0.27
N LEU A 66 -0.12 -7.68 -0.21
CA LEU A 66 -1.46 -7.18 -0.53
C LEU A 66 -1.85 -7.60 -1.96
N LYS A 67 -0.96 -7.33 -2.90
CA LYS A 67 -1.21 -7.66 -4.30
C LYS A 67 -1.45 -9.14 -4.50
N LYS A 68 -0.66 -9.97 -3.84
CA LYS A 68 -0.78 -11.44 -3.91
C LYS A 68 -2.07 -11.92 -3.25
N GLU A 69 -2.38 -11.45 -2.05
CA GLU A 69 -3.56 -11.88 -1.31
C GLU A 69 -4.85 -11.49 -2.02
N LEU A 70 -4.88 -10.32 -2.65
CA LEU A 70 -6.04 -9.87 -3.42
C LEU A 70 -6.03 -10.39 -4.86
N GLN A 71 -4.99 -11.11 -5.26
CA GLN A 71 -4.85 -11.68 -6.61
C GLN A 71 -4.96 -10.62 -7.70
N LEU A 72 -4.30 -9.47 -7.48
CA LEU A 72 -4.33 -8.35 -8.42
C LEU A 72 -3.15 -8.41 -9.37
N ASP A 73 -3.39 -8.03 -10.63
CA ASP A 73 -2.35 -7.92 -11.63
C ASP A 73 -1.59 -6.59 -11.50
N ALA A 74 -0.44 -6.51 -12.17
CA ALA A 74 0.29 -5.25 -12.29
C ALA A 74 -0.61 -4.19 -12.92
N GLY A 75 -0.60 -3.00 -12.37
CA GLY A 75 -1.48 -1.92 -12.81
C GLY A 75 -2.78 -1.82 -12.03
N CYS A 76 -3.16 -2.86 -11.29
CA CYS A 76 -4.33 -2.81 -10.42
C CYS A 76 -4.01 -2.26 -9.04
N VAL A 77 -2.74 -2.15 -8.69
CA VAL A 77 -2.28 -1.48 -7.47
C VAL A 77 -1.49 -0.25 -7.88
N GLU A 78 -1.98 0.91 -7.50
CA GLU A 78 -1.36 2.18 -7.86
C GLU A 78 -0.83 2.87 -6.61
N LEU A 79 0.42 3.33 -6.67
CA LEU A 79 1.04 4.12 -5.61
C LEU A 79 1.04 5.57 -6.06
N VAL A 80 0.48 6.46 -5.23
CA VAL A 80 0.39 7.87 -5.57
C VAL A 80 1.09 8.72 -4.53
N ASN A 81 1.60 9.88 -4.97
CA ASN A 81 2.23 10.88 -4.11
C ASN A 81 3.45 10.36 -3.35
N CYS A 82 4.23 9.47 -3.97
CA CYS A 82 5.46 8.98 -3.40
C CYS A 82 6.48 10.10 -3.26
N ARG A 83 7.09 10.22 -2.09
CA ARG A 83 8.25 11.10 -1.92
C ARG A 83 9.42 10.55 -2.75
N PRO A 84 10.33 11.44 -3.22
CA PRO A 84 11.41 11.00 -4.11
C PRO A 84 12.25 9.85 -3.56
N HIS A 85 12.58 9.86 -2.27
CA HIS A 85 13.41 8.80 -1.69
C HIS A 85 12.66 7.45 -1.62
N ILE A 86 11.33 7.46 -1.44
CA ILE A 86 10.52 6.24 -1.47
C ILE A 86 10.44 5.72 -2.90
N ARG A 87 10.22 6.60 -3.85
CA ARG A 87 10.19 6.26 -5.26
C ARG A 87 11.53 5.65 -5.71
N ASP A 88 12.63 6.28 -5.31
CA ASP A 88 13.96 5.78 -5.65
C ASP A 88 14.21 4.40 -5.04
N ALA A 89 13.76 4.16 -3.81
CA ALA A 89 13.88 2.85 -3.17
C ALA A 89 13.10 1.78 -3.91
N LEU A 90 11.89 2.09 -4.38
CA LEU A 90 11.08 1.17 -5.17
C LEU A 90 11.75 0.84 -6.50
N LEU A 91 12.30 1.84 -7.18
CA LEU A 91 13.04 1.65 -8.43
C LEU A 91 14.30 0.80 -8.21
N ALA A 92 15.05 1.08 -7.15
CA ALA A 92 16.26 0.32 -6.83
C ALA A 92 15.95 -1.15 -6.55
N ALA A 93 14.82 -1.43 -5.95
CA ALA A 93 14.35 -2.79 -5.67
C ALA A 93 13.67 -3.43 -6.89
N ARG A 94 13.56 -2.71 -8.00
CA ARG A 94 12.88 -3.15 -9.23
C ARG A 94 11.42 -3.54 -9.00
N LEU A 95 10.74 -2.83 -8.12
CA LEU A 95 9.34 -3.06 -7.80
C LEU A 95 8.40 -2.18 -8.62
N ASP A 96 8.92 -1.27 -9.42
CA ASP A 96 8.14 -0.39 -10.29
C ASP A 96 7.30 -1.16 -11.32
N HIS A 97 7.69 -2.39 -11.64
CA HIS A 97 6.94 -3.25 -12.56
C HIS A 97 5.75 -3.96 -11.91
N PHE A 98 5.65 -3.93 -10.59
CA PHE A 98 4.62 -4.66 -9.87
C PHE A 98 3.40 -3.79 -9.54
N PHE A 99 3.51 -2.49 -9.73
CA PHE A 99 2.48 -1.55 -9.35
C PHE A 99 2.10 -0.60 -10.47
#